data_c2f95f159aa55aaa2b9fa6122a03d889
#
_entry.id   c2f95f159aa55aaa2b9fa6122a03d889
#
_cell.length_a   1.000
_cell.length_b   1.000
_cell.length_c   1.000
_cell.angle_alpha   90.00
_cell.angle_beta   90.00
_cell.angle_gamma   90.00
#
_symmetry.space_group_name_H-M   'P 1'
#
loop_
_entity.id
_entity.type
_entity.pdbx_description
1 polymer ?
#
loop_
_entity_poly.entity_id
_entity_poly.type
_entity_poly.pdbx_seq_one_letter_code
_entity_poly.pdbx_strand_id
1 'polypeptide(L)'
;MRKKTVFLILGTVCLSLFSSAAIGFNSRSIQTVKQGSGSSYSSGIQKNEVLDSFDNKRNKVISITNGFDGLLTNEEKILYKKIKSSCNSISNKRLNTGLYSIPPINVSGGCLSLEQIKKVLHALQNDSPEIFWISKTFSCVYSEDKMNIVKFYSIFSKSEKDACEIKLKNKISEIISKIPKNSDDYEKELFLHNYIIDNCSYKNVSGNPKIFTSYGCIVDKIAVCEGYSKAMQILLCNCGIECKTVTGIGNGEPHMWNIVKIGGDWYHLDVTWDAADENSRYMYFNVDDKIIKKNHFIGEQFQMSGAFHPHKMYNFDLPKCTAKKYNYYERNSAKISSYNCDESMIDYIKKSAKLKRGYLYFKLDDKLSMEMFKNHVFLPKIFSFISKANESLKNGCKIGAKSLYYSVCGNQNVLFVKVNYI
;
A
#
# COMPACT_ATOMS: atom_id res chain seq x y z
N MET A 1 3.75 53.73 -12.31
CA MET A 1 3.17 52.49 -11.70
C MET A 1 3.28 51.36 -12.72
N ARG A 2 4.27 50.47 -12.61
CA ARG A 2 4.39 49.30 -13.50
C ARG A 2 3.34 48.25 -13.08
N LYS A 3 2.49 47.84 -14.02
CA LYS A 3 1.48 46.81 -13.79
C LYS A 3 2.20 45.49 -13.41
N LYS A 4 1.96 45.01 -12.19
CA LYS A 4 2.43 43.66 -11.78
C LYS A 4 1.63 42.63 -12.59
N THR A 5 2.26 42.00 -13.55
CA THR A 5 1.67 40.86 -14.26
C THR A 5 1.72 39.64 -13.33
N VAL A 6 0.57 39.21 -12.85
CA VAL A 6 0.45 38.01 -12.02
C VAL A 6 0.10 36.84 -12.94
N PHE A 7 1.03 35.93 -13.16
CA PHE A 7 0.73 34.66 -13.82
C PHE A 7 0.40 33.65 -12.72
N LEU A 8 -0.81 33.12 -12.75
CA LEU A 8 -1.22 32.02 -11.91
C LEU A 8 -0.99 30.71 -12.69
N ILE A 9 0.07 29.97 -12.37
CA ILE A 9 0.30 28.66 -12.93
C ILE A 9 -0.17 27.63 -11.90
N LEU A 10 -1.22 26.87 -12.24
CA LEU A 10 -1.68 25.74 -11.46
C LEU A 10 -0.77 24.55 -11.76
N GLY A 11 0.09 24.21 -10.82
CA GLY A 11 0.85 22.97 -10.86
C GLY A 11 0.06 21.88 -10.14
N THR A 12 -0.18 20.78 -10.81
CA THR A 12 -0.78 19.58 -10.19
C THR A 12 0.25 18.48 -10.22
N VAL A 13 0.55 17.89 -9.08
CA VAL A 13 1.31 16.64 -9.03
C VAL A 13 0.34 15.53 -9.41
N CYS A 14 0.24 15.25 -10.72
CA CYS A 14 -0.70 14.25 -11.23
C CYS A 14 -0.14 12.84 -11.10
N LEU A 15 -0.60 12.13 -10.05
CA LEU A 15 -0.81 10.68 -10.10
C LEU A 15 -2.31 10.36 -10.33
N SER A 16 -3.14 11.34 -10.70
CA SER A 16 -4.59 11.30 -10.54
C SER A 16 -5.42 11.30 -11.82
N LEU A 17 -4.89 10.84 -12.94
CA LEU A 17 -5.73 10.55 -14.11
C LEU A 17 -5.74 9.04 -14.37
N PHE A 18 -6.38 8.30 -13.45
CA PHE A 18 -6.81 6.94 -13.77
C PHE A 18 -8.11 7.04 -14.56
N SER A 19 -8.02 6.87 -15.87
CA SER A 19 -9.16 6.38 -16.63
C SER A 19 -9.51 4.99 -16.10
N SER A 20 -10.78 4.72 -15.89
CA SER A 20 -11.33 3.43 -15.51
C SER A 20 -11.11 2.41 -16.63
N ALA A 21 -9.89 1.96 -16.85
CA ALA A 21 -9.64 0.73 -17.57
C ALA A 21 -9.88 -0.40 -16.58
N ALA A 22 -11.09 -0.95 -16.63
CA ALA A 22 -11.44 -2.17 -15.95
C ALA A 22 -10.42 -3.24 -16.35
N ILE A 23 -9.62 -3.69 -15.39
CA ILE A 23 -8.89 -4.95 -15.54
C ILE A 23 -9.97 -6.01 -15.70
N GLY A 24 -10.17 -6.48 -16.92
CA GLY A 24 -11.15 -7.51 -17.25
C GLY A 24 -10.75 -8.84 -16.65
N PHE A 25 -11.09 -9.04 -15.38
CA PHE A 25 -11.25 -10.37 -14.81
C PHE A 25 -12.75 -10.65 -14.72
N ASN A 26 -13.21 -11.63 -15.48
CA ASN A 26 -14.59 -12.15 -15.43
C ASN A 26 -14.91 -12.60 -14.00
N SER A 27 -15.50 -11.73 -13.20
CA SER A 27 -16.11 -12.09 -11.93
C SER A 27 -17.59 -12.37 -12.15
N ARG A 28 -17.99 -13.64 -12.08
CA ARG A 28 -19.38 -13.99 -11.87
C ARG A 28 -19.75 -13.71 -10.44
N SER A 29 -20.66 -12.77 -10.27
CA SER A 29 -21.31 -12.36 -9.03
C SER A 29 -22.11 -13.49 -8.39
N ILE A 30 -21.97 -13.66 -7.06
CA ILE A 30 -23.01 -14.28 -6.24
C ILE A 30 -23.41 -13.25 -5.19
N GLN A 31 -24.67 -12.80 -5.31
CA GLN A 31 -25.36 -11.99 -4.31
C GLN A 31 -25.92 -12.90 -3.23
N THR A 32 -25.86 -12.47 -1.97
CA THR A 32 -26.96 -12.66 -1.03
C THR A 32 -26.97 -11.61 0.06
N VAL A 33 -28.08 -10.91 0.14
CA VAL A 33 -28.46 -9.93 1.16
C VAL A 33 -29.16 -10.64 2.30
N LYS A 34 -28.90 -10.26 3.56
CA LYS A 34 -29.94 -10.18 4.60
C LYS A 34 -29.61 -9.13 5.65
N GLN A 35 -30.61 -8.25 5.87
CA GLN A 35 -30.71 -7.26 6.93
C GLN A 35 -30.97 -7.89 8.29
N GLY A 36 -30.54 -7.19 9.35
CA GLY A 36 -30.96 -7.44 10.74
C GLY A 36 -30.59 -6.27 11.64
N SER A 37 -31.57 -5.41 11.84
CA SER A 37 -31.98 -4.60 13.01
C SER A 37 -30.97 -4.14 14.06
N GLY A 38 -31.08 -2.83 14.36
CA GLY A 38 -30.32 -2.01 15.27
C GLY A 38 -30.56 -2.26 16.76
N SER A 39 -29.69 -1.72 17.56
CA SER A 39 -29.96 -1.18 18.87
C SER A 39 -29.06 -0.01 19.19
N SER A 40 -29.71 1.07 19.60
CA SER A 40 -29.12 2.32 20.08
C SER A 40 -28.56 2.14 21.50
N TYR A 41 -27.32 2.64 21.71
CA TYR A 41 -26.87 2.99 23.05
C TYR A 41 -26.20 4.36 23.03
N SER A 42 -26.79 5.24 23.81
CA SER A 42 -26.23 6.53 24.21
C SER A 42 -25.11 6.29 25.23
N SER A 43 -23.99 6.94 25.09
CA SER A 43 -22.99 7.01 26.14
C SER A 43 -22.35 8.37 26.20
N GLY A 44 -22.31 8.87 27.44
CA GLY A 44 -21.78 10.16 27.83
C GLY A 44 -20.29 10.31 27.57
N ILE A 45 -19.92 11.54 27.31
CA ILE A 45 -18.55 12.00 27.09
C ILE A 45 -17.83 11.99 28.45
N GLN A 46 -16.93 11.05 28.67
CA GLN A 46 -15.86 11.18 29.65
C GLN A 46 -14.61 11.72 28.97
N LYS A 47 -14.08 12.83 29.52
CA LYS A 47 -12.80 13.39 29.12
C LYS A 47 -11.69 12.39 29.38
N ASN A 48 -10.93 12.07 28.36
CA ASN A 48 -9.80 11.13 28.41
C ASN A 48 -8.52 11.81 28.88
N GLU A 49 -8.13 11.54 30.08
CA GLU A 49 -6.75 11.56 30.58
C GLU A 49 -6.13 10.15 30.51
N VAL A 50 -6.08 9.52 29.35
CA VAL A 50 -5.50 8.17 29.17
C VAL A 50 -4.64 8.08 27.91
N LEU A 51 -3.90 9.14 27.58
CA LEU A 51 -3.04 9.10 26.37
C LEU A 51 -1.53 9.11 26.67
N ASP A 52 -1.11 9.18 27.95
CA ASP A 52 0.32 9.24 28.31
C ASP A 52 0.91 7.95 28.90
N SER A 53 0.17 6.84 28.92
CA SER A 53 0.66 5.59 29.49
C SER A 53 0.75 4.40 28.51
N PHE A 54 0.91 4.65 27.22
CA PHE A 54 1.35 3.58 26.33
C PHE A 54 2.85 3.37 26.52
N ASP A 55 3.15 2.21 27.08
CA ASP A 55 4.47 1.71 27.42
C ASP A 55 5.49 1.99 26.31
N ASN A 56 6.31 3.04 26.48
CA ASN A 56 7.34 3.53 25.57
C ASN A 56 8.46 2.52 25.27
N LYS A 57 8.31 1.26 25.68
CA LYS A 57 9.32 0.20 25.52
C LYS A 57 9.07 -0.72 24.32
N ARG A 58 7.92 -0.65 23.59
CA ARG A 58 7.60 -1.71 22.60
C ARG A 58 7.70 -1.34 21.14
N ASN A 59 7.49 -0.08 20.72
CA ASN A 59 7.62 0.26 19.31
C ASN A 59 8.17 1.68 19.15
N LYS A 60 9.43 1.81 18.79
CA LYS A 60 10.00 3.08 18.36
C LYS A 60 9.39 3.41 16.99
N VAL A 61 8.50 4.39 16.93
CA VAL A 61 7.97 4.90 15.65
C VAL A 61 9.14 5.34 14.77
N ILE A 62 9.22 4.81 13.56
CA ILE A 62 10.26 5.17 12.60
C ILE A 62 9.80 6.40 11.82
N SER A 63 10.64 7.45 11.84
CA SER A 63 10.48 8.60 10.98
C SER A 63 11.19 8.36 9.65
N ILE A 64 10.49 8.58 8.55
CA ILE A 64 11.03 8.47 7.19
C ILE A 64 11.55 9.83 6.77
N THR A 65 12.75 9.88 6.23
CA THR A 65 13.43 11.11 5.77
C THR A 65 14.04 10.97 4.38
N ASN A 66 13.88 9.82 3.73
CA ASN A 66 14.53 9.57 2.44
C ASN A 66 14.11 10.56 1.34
N GLY A 67 12.89 11.08 1.39
CA GLY A 67 12.45 12.16 0.51
C GLY A 67 13.22 13.44 0.75
N PHE A 68 13.32 13.89 2.01
CA PHE A 68 14.11 15.07 2.40
C PHE A 68 15.60 14.89 2.08
N ASP A 69 16.16 13.73 2.38
CA ASP A 69 17.56 13.43 2.14
C ASP A 69 17.90 13.39 0.64
N GLY A 70 16.94 12.99 -0.21
CA GLY A 70 17.05 12.98 -1.66
C GLY A 70 16.84 14.35 -2.35
N LEU A 71 16.57 15.42 -1.58
CA LEU A 71 16.56 16.79 -2.10
C LEU A 71 17.98 17.30 -2.28
N LEU A 72 18.28 17.83 -3.48
CA LEU A 72 19.65 18.14 -3.89
C LEU A 72 20.11 19.53 -3.46
N THR A 73 19.19 20.53 -3.46
CA THR A 73 19.56 21.93 -3.19
C THR A 73 19.11 22.38 -1.82
N ASN A 74 19.77 23.42 -1.28
CA ASN A 74 19.36 24.04 -0.03
C ASN A 74 17.97 24.68 -0.13
N GLU A 75 17.62 25.25 -1.27
CA GLU A 75 16.33 25.85 -1.56
C GLU A 75 15.20 24.81 -1.51
N GLU A 76 15.40 23.64 -2.07
CA GLU A 76 14.47 22.50 -1.97
C GLU A 76 14.26 22.11 -0.50
N LYS A 77 15.34 21.96 0.26
CA LYS A 77 15.29 21.60 1.70
C LYS A 77 14.63 22.68 2.55
N ILE A 78 14.89 23.95 2.24
CA ILE A 78 14.24 25.09 2.92
C ILE A 78 12.73 25.10 2.61
N LEU A 79 12.35 24.91 1.35
CA LEU A 79 10.92 24.84 0.96
C LEU A 79 10.23 23.67 1.67
N TYR A 80 10.84 22.48 1.70
CA TYR A 80 10.31 21.31 2.42
C TYR A 80 10.01 21.64 3.89
N LYS A 81 10.99 22.22 4.61
CA LYS A 81 10.84 22.61 6.02
C LYS A 81 9.74 23.67 6.20
N LYS A 82 9.67 24.66 5.31
CA LYS A 82 8.61 25.69 5.35
C LYS A 82 7.22 25.10 5.12
N ILE A 83 7.04 24.15 4.17
CA ILE A 83 5.76 23.48 3.98
C ILE A 83 5.39 22.70 5.24
N LYS A 84 6.32 21.89 5.77
CA LYS A 84 6.09 21.05 6.95
C LYS A 84 5.71 21.88 8.19
N SER A 85 6.32 23.03 8.38
CA SER A 85 6.01 23.92 9.51
C SER A 85 4.69 24.69 9.35
N SER A 86 4.27 25.01 8.11
CA SER A 86 3.07 25.80 7.83
C SER A 86 1.82 24.96 7.52
N CYS A 87 1.97 23.67 7.24
CA CYS A 87 0.89 22.83 6.75
C CYS A 87 -0.32 22.68 7.70
N ASN A 88 -0.13 22.97 8.99
CA ASN A 88 -1.19 22.96 10.00
C ASN A 88 -1.98 24.29 10.07
N SER A 89 -1.45 25.37 9.47
CA SER A 89 -2.09 26.71 9.46
C SER A 89 -3.07 26.79 8.29
N ILE A 90 -4.21 26.11 8.42
CA ILE A 90 -5.22 26.00 7.35
C ILE A 90 -6.34 27.01 7.59
N SER A 91 -6.78 27.70 6.53
CA SER A 91 -7.95 28.57 6.56
C SER A 91 -9.24 27.75 6.70
N ASN A 92 -10.22 28.27 7.44
CA ASN A 92 -11.57 27.68 7.44
C ASN A 92 -12.44 28.17 6.25
N LYS A 93 -11.97 29.18 5.50
CA LYS A 93 -12.69 29.70 4.33
C LYS A 93 -12.38 28.83 3.11
N ARG A 94 -13.42 28.19 2.56
CA ARG A 94 -13.32 27.39 1.34
C ARG A 94 -13.14 28.29 0.12
N LEU A 95 -12.21 27.93 -0.74
CA LEU A 95 -11.99 28.59 -2.04
C LEU A 95 -12.98 28.08 -3.09
N ASN A 96 -13.12 28.81 -4.20
CA ASN A 96 -13.95 28.38 -5.35
C ASN A 96 -13.46 27.04 -5.95
N THR A 97 -12.19 26.70 -5.77
CA THR A 97 -11.61 25.39 -6.16
C THR A 97 -12.03 24.23 -5.28
N GLY A 98 -12.76 24.50 -4.20
CA GLY A 98 -13.11 23.49 -3.19
C GLY A 98 -12.03 23.21 -2.16
N LEU A 99 -10.84 23.84 -2.29
CA LEU A 99 -9.70 23.68 -1.40
C LEU A 99 -9.66 24.78 -0.33
N TYR A 100 -8.76 24.63 0.64
CA TYR A 100 -8.50 25.59 1.70
C TYR A 100 -7.05 26.08 1.64
N SER A 101 -6.83 27.38 1.84
CA SER A 101 -5.48 27.94 1.76
C SER A 101 -4.63 27.62 2.97
N ILE A 102 -3.36 27.32 2.70
CA ILE A 102 -2.26 27.33 3.67
C ILE A 102 -1.50 28.65 3.45
N PRO A 103 -0.87 29.23 4.49
CA PRO A 103 -0.11 30.47 4.34
C PRO A 103 0.87 30.41 3.16
N PRO A 104 0.93 31.45 2.33
CA PRO A 104 1.84 31.48 1.21
C PRO A 104 3.30 31.45 1.67
N ILE A 105 4.13 30.70 0.93
CA ILE A 105 5.56 30.56 1.23
C ILE A 105 6.34 31.47 0.28
N ASN A 106 7.11 32.40 0.85
CA ASN A 106 8.03 33.24 0.11
C ASN A 106 9.28 32.41 -0.26
N VAL A 107 9.59 32.36 -1.56
CA VAL A 107 10.76 31.72 -2.17
C VAL A 107 11.67 32.73 -2.89
N SER A 108 11.48 34.05 -2.60
CA SER A 108 12.28 35.10 -3.19
C SER A 108 13.77 34.91 -2.88
N GLY A 109 14.60 35.13 -3.92
CA GLY A 109 16.05 34.90 -3.89
C GLY A 109 16.49 33.52 -4.40
N GLY A 110 15.58 32.59 -4.57
CA GLY A 110 15.85 31.24 -5.10
C GLY A 110 15.30 31.05 -6.51
N CYS A 111 16.00 30.24 -7.29
CA CYS A 111 15.59 29.87 -8.64
C CYS A 111 14.96 28.49 -8.63
N LEU A 112 13.89 28.30 -7.81
CA LEU A 112 13.14 27.05 -7.83
C LEU A 112 12.30 26.95 -9.11
N SER A 113 12.49 25.88 -9.85
CA SER A 113 11.64 25.51 -10.98
C SER A 113 10.35 24.84 -10.50
N LEU A 114 9.33 24.79 -11.36
CA LEU A 114 8.09 24.03 -11.08
C LEU A 114 8.39 22.57 -10.76
N GLU A 115 9.36 21.97 -11.43
CA GLU A 115 9.75 20.57 -11.18
C GLU A 115 10.37 20.38 -9.81
N GLN A 116 11.18 21.30 -9.34
CA GLN A 116 11.72 21.24 -7.99
C GLN A 116 10.62 21.39 -6.92
N ILE A 117 9.61 22.24 -7.14
CA ILE A 117 8.47 22.34 -6.21
C ILE A 117 7.67 21.05 -6.18
N LYS A 118 7.39 20.43 -7.34
CA LYS A 118 6.73 19.14 -7.43
C LYS A 118 7.52 18.06 -6.68
N LYS A 119 8.84 18.02 -6.89
CA LYS A 119 9.75 17.10 -6.21
C LYS A 119 9.72 17.28 -4.69
N VAL A 120 9.76 18.51 -4.20
CA VAL A 120 9.69 18.84 -2.77
C VAL A 120 8.34 18.41 -2.16
N LEU A 121 7.23 18.68 -2.85
CA LEU A 121 5.92 18.26 -2.38
C LEU A 121 5.82 16.73 -2.34
N HIS A 122 6.35 16.05 -3.35
CA HIS A 122 6.37 14.60 -3.40
C HIS A 122 7.26 14.01 -2.27
N ALA A 123 8.43 14.61 -2.03
CA ALA A 123 9.30 14.23 -0.93
C ALA A 123 8.59 14.32 0.43
N LEU A 124 7.88 15.42 0.67
CA LEU A 124 7.11 15.59 1.89
C LEU A 124 6.01 14.55 2.05
N GLN A 125 5.26 14.27 0.98
CA GLN A 125 4.18 13.27 0.99
C GLN A 125 4.70 11.85 1.15
N ASN A 126 5.93 11.58 0.68
CA ASN A 126 6.59 10.29 0.86
C ASN A 126 7.09 10.11 2.30
N ASP A 127 7.65 11.15 2.91
CA ASP A 127 8.22 11.08 4.26
C ASP A 127 7.17 11.19 5.37
N SER A 128 6.01 11.76 5.07
CA SER A 128 5.00 12.14 6.07
C SER A 128 3.60 11.71 5.64
N PRO A 129 3.31 10.40 5.57
CA PRO A 129 1.99 9.88 5.21
C PRO A 129 0.89 10.28 6.21
N GLU A 130 1.27 10.75 7.40
CA GLU A 130 0.38 11.35 8.40
C GLU A 130 -0.13 12.72 7.99
N ILE A 131 0.59 13.45 7.11
CA ILE A 131 0.18 14.76 6.58
C ILE A 131 -0.73 14.53 5.35
N PHE A 132 -1.88 13.91 5.57
CA PHE A 132 -2.80 13.48 4.51
C PHE A 132 -3.65 14.62 3.93
N TRP A 133 -3.63 15.81 4.51
CA TRP A 133 -4.49 16.92 4.11
C TRP A 133 -3.92 17.84 3.05
N ILE A 134 -2.63 17.80 2.77
CA ILE A 134 -2.02 18.63 1.72
C ILE A 134 -2.48 18.16 0.35
N SER A 135 -3.05 19.10 -0.42
CA SER A 135 -3.42 18.89 -1.81
C SER A 135 -2.19 18.72 -2.70
N LYS A 136 -2.32 17.91 -3.74
CA LYS A 136 -1.33 17.83 -4.84
C LYS A 136 -1.30 19.08 -5.71
N THR A 137 -2.32 19.94 -5.59
CA THR A 137 -2.41 21.20 -6.33
C THR A 137 -1.71 22.32 -5.56
N PHE A 138 -0.91 23.08 -6.25
CA PHE A 138 -0.28 24.31 -5.75
C PHE A 138 -0.35 25.40 -6.81
N SER A 139 -0.07 26.64 -6.43
CA SER A 139 0.05 27.74 -7.37
C SER A 139 1.28 28.61 -7.08
N CYS A 140 1.82 29.19 -8.14
CA CYS A 140 2.99 30.05 -8.08
C CYS A 140 2.65 31.47 -8.50
N VAL A 141 3.26 32.45 -7.84
CA VAL A 141 3.18 33.86 -8.21
C VAL A 141 4.56 34.30 -8.68
N TYR A 142 4.59 34.89 -9.87
CA TYR A 142 5.79 35.38 -10.53
C TYR A 142 5.81 36.91 -10.51
N SER A 143 6.98 37.47 -10.39
CA SER A 143 7.25 38.90 -10.61
C SER A 143 8.58 38.99 -11.36
N GLU A 144 8.59 39.74 -12.47
CA GLU A 144 9.78 39.88 -13.33
C GLU A 144 10.38 38.52 -13.74
N ASP A 145 9.50 37.60 -14.18
CA ASP A 145 9.82 36.23 -14.60
C ASP A 145 10.47 35.33 -13.53
N LYS A 146 10.55 35.81 -12.30
CA LYS A 146 11.04 35.05 -11.15
C LYS A 146 9.89 34.60 -10.26
N MET A 147 9.92 33.36 -9.84
CA MET A 147 8.98 32.84 -8.86
C MET A 147 9.28 33.43 -7.48
N ASN A 148 8.29 34.06 -6.87
CA ASN A 148 8.44 34.70 -5.58
C ASN A 148 7.65 34.06 -4.48
N ILE A 149 6.49 33.47 -4.81
CA ILE A 149 5.59 32.90 -3.82
C ILE A 149 5.06 31.57 -4.33
N VAL A 150 5.04 30.56 -3.47
CA VAL A 150 4.33 29.30 -3.69
C VAL A 150 3.18 29.20 -2.69
N LYS A 151 1.99 28.86 -3.19
CA LYS A 151 0.78 28.67 -2.38
C LYS A 151 0.41 27.20 -2.42
N PHE A 152 0.39 26.56 -1.26
CA PHE A 152 -0.12 25.20 -1.08
C PHE A 152 -1.55 25.25 -0.54
N TYR A 153 -2.26 24.14 -0.69
CA TYR A 153 -3.66 24.05 -0.30
C TYR A 153 -3.89 22.77 0.50
N SER A 154 -4.94 22.81 1.32
CA SER A 154 -5.47 21.65 2.02
C SER A 154 -6.77 21.17 1.36
N ILE A 155 -7.01 19.86 1.37
CA ILE A 155 -8.28 19.25 0.98
C ILE A 155 -9.33 19.29 2.11
N PHE A 156 -8.93 19.75 3.30
CA PHE A 156 -9.77 19.91 4.49
C PHE A 156 -9.67 21.33 5.05
N SER A 157 -10.74 21.82 5.68
CA SER A 157 -10.66 22.98 6.58
C SER A 157 -9.82 22.64 7.82
N LYS A 158 -9.43 23.66 8.59
CA LYS A 158 -8.67 23.45 9.84
C LYS A 158 -9.42 22.53 10.82
N SER A 159 -10.70 22.78 11.03
CA SER A 159 -11.52 22.00 11.96
C SER A 159 -11.76 20.56 11.48
N GLU A 160 -11.99 20.36 10.18
CA GLU A 160 -12.11 19.02 9.60
C GLU A 160 -10.80 18.24 9.71
N LYS A 161 -9.67 18.89 9.40
CA LYS A 161 -8.33 18.30 9.51
C LYS A 161 -8.05 17.82 10.92
N ASP A 162 -8.31 18.66 11.95
CA ASP A 162 -8.04 18.31 13.34
C ASP A 162 -8.89 17.09 13.78
N ALA A 163 -10.18 17.08 13.42
CA ALA A 163 -11.04 15.95 13.69
C ALA A 163 -10.61 14.65 12.96
N CYS A 164 -10.20 14.78 11.70
CA CYS A 164 -9.73 13.64 10.89
C CYS A 164 -8.38 13.09 11.38
N GLU A 165 -7.49 13.97 11.84
CA GLU A 165 -6.20 13.57 12.42
C GLU A 165 -6.40 12.73 13.69
N ILE A 166 -7.29 13.14 14.57
CA ILE A 166 -7.64 12.36 15.77
C ILE A 166 -8.22 10.99 15.38
N LYS A 167 -9.15 10.97 14.41
CA LYS A 167 -9.74 9.71 13.93
C LYS A 167 -8.67 8.76 13.36
N LEU A 168 -7.74 9.29 12.54
CA LEU A 168 -6.66 8.49 11.97
C LEU A 168 -5.75 7.92 13.05
N LYS A 169 -5.30 8.73 14.01
CA LYS A 169 -4.46 8.31 15.14
C LYS A 169 -5.13 7.21 15.96
N ASN A 170 -6.40 7.40 16.32
CA ASN A 170 -7.16 6.41 17.08
C ASN A 170 -7.30 5.10 16.31
N LYS A 171 -7.55 5.19 15.01
CA LYS A 171 -7.71 3.98 14.17
C LYS A 171 -6.40 3.22 13.98
N ILE A 172 -5.28 3.93 13.81
CA ILE A 172 -3.93 3.32 13.78
C ILE A 172 -3.67 2.59 15.09
N SER A 173 -3.91 3.22 16.23
CA SER A 173 -3.72 2.61 17.55
C SER A 173 -4.61 1.37 17.73
N GLU A 174 -5.88 1.44 17.33
CA GLU A 174 -6.81 0.30 17.34
C GLU A 174 -6.29 -0.88 16.49
N ILE A 175 -5.79 -0.61 15.28
CA ILE A 175 -5.27 -1.65 14.39
C ILE A 175 -4.04 -2.31 15.01
N ILE A 176 -3.09 -1.52 15.48
CA ILE A 176 -1.84 -2.02 16.05
C ILE A 176 -2.12 -2.83 17.33
N SER A 177 -3.09 -2.44 18.14
CA SER A 177 -3.45 -3.19 19.35
C SER A 177 -3.97 -4.60 19.09
N LYS A 178 -4.43 -4.88 17.87
CA LYS A 178 -4.92 -6.21 17.43
C LYS A 178 -3.81 -7.14 16.95
N ILE A 179 -2.60 -6.64 16.76
CA ILE A 179 -1.45 -7.47 16.40
C ILE A 179 -1.19 -8.46 17.55
N PRO A 180 -1.04 -9.77 17.29
CA PRO A 180 -0.77 -10.75 18.33
C PRO A 180 0.48 -10.39 19.14
N LYS A 181 0.41 -10.59 20.46
CA LYS A 181 1.57 -10.35 21.33
C LYS A 181 2.75 -11.23 20.90
N ASN A 182 3.95 -10.67 20.96
CA ASN A 182 5.19 -11.35 20.57
C ASN A 182 5.36 -11.65 19.08
N SER A 183 4.54 -11.02 18.20
CA SER A 183 4.74 -11.08 16.75
C SER A 183 6.10 -10.50 16.36
N ASP A 184 6.84 -11.23 15.52
CA ASP A 184 8.02 -10.69 14.86
C ASP A 184 7.63 -9.67 13.77
N ASP A 185 8.61 -9.04 13.13
CA ASP A 185 8.33 -7.99 12.14
C ASP A 185 7.62 -8.52 10.89
N TYR A 186 7.91 -9.77 10.48
CA TYR A 186 7.19 -10.43 9.39
C TYR A 186 5.71 -10.71 9.75
N GLU A 187 5.45 -11.16 10.97
CA GLU A 187 4.10 -11.44 11.44
C GLU A 187 3.27 -10.16 11.61
N LYS A 188 3.90 -9.07 12.09
CA LYS A 188 3.28 -7.74 12.13
C LYS A 188 2.92 -7.24 10.72
N GLU A 189 3.87 -7.33 9.79
CA GLU A 189 3.67 -6.95 8.39
C GLU A 189 2.52 -7.76 7.76
N LEU A 190 2.53 -9.08 7.93
CA LEU A 190 1.48 -9.97 7.40
C LEU A 190 0.11 -9.64 7.98
N PHE A 191 0.03 -9.32 9.27
CA PHE A 191 -1.20 -8.89 9.92
C PHE A 191 -1.72 -7.58 9.31
N LEU A 192 -0.86 -6.58 9.15
CA LEU A 192 -1.22 -5.26 8.62
C LEU A 192 -1.62 -5.33 7.14
N HIS A 193 -0.89 -6.10 6.34
CA HIS A 193 -1.22 -6.41 4.95
C HIS A 193 -2.63 -7.01 4.84
N ASN A 194 -2.89 -8.07 5.59
CA ASN A 194 -4.20 -8.72 5.61
C ASN A 194 -5.29 -7.77 6.09
N TYR A 195 -5.01 -6.96 7.11
CA TYR A 195 -5.98 -5.98 7.61
C TYR A 195 -6.38 -4.97 6.54
N ILE A 196 -5.42 -4.42 5.77
CA ILE A 196 -5.72 -3.47 4.70
C ILE A 196 -6.58 -4.14 3.62
N ILE A 197 -6.19 -5.33 3.15
CA ILE A 197 -6.92 -6.08 2.12
C ILE A 197 -8.37 -6.34 2.56
N ASP A 198 -8.58 -6.75 3.81
CA ASP A 198 -9.89 -7.13 4.31
C ASP A 198 -10.78 -5.91 4.64
N ASN A 199 -10.23 -4.71 4.79
CA ASN A 199 -10.96 -3.55 5.29
C ASN A 199 -11.00 -2.36 4.32
N CYS A 200 -10.25 -2.36 3.23
CA CYS A 200 -10.26 -1.28 2.25
C CYS A 200 -10.70 -1.77 0.87
N SER A 201 -11.58 -1.04 0.22
CA SER A 201 -12.01 -1.31 -1.14
C SER A 201 -11.25 -0.42 -2.14
N TYR A 202 -10.70 -1.01 -3.20
CA TYR A 202 -10.11 -0.24 -4.29
C TYR A 202 -11.21 0.43 -5.11
N LYS A 203 -11.30 1.76 -5.05
CA LYS A 203 -12.26 2.53 -5.83
C LYS A 203 -11.67 3.87 -6.23
N ASN A 204 -11.73 4.19 -7.51
CA ASN A 204 -11.45 5.52 -8.02
C ASN A 204 -12.75 6.33 -8.04
N VAL A 205 -12.90 7.24 -7.09
CA VAL A 205 -14.09 8.10 -6.96
C VAL A 205 -13.73 9.50 -7.39
N SER A 206 -14.27 9.90 -8.55
CA SER A 206 -14.04 11.24 -9.10
C SER A 206 -14.41 12.34 -8.10
N GLY A 207 -13.56 13.35 -7.98
CA GLY A 207 -13.78 14.47 -7.06
C GLY A 207 -13.51 14.17 -5.58
N ASN A 208 -13.13 12.95 -5.22
CA ASN A 208 -12.75 12.60 -3.84
C ASN A 208 -11.23 12.50 -3.66
N PRO A 209 -10.53 13.57 -3.24
CA PRO A 209 -9.07 13.55 -3.09
C PRO A 209 -8.59 12.68 -1.92
N LYS A 210 -9.46 12.26 -1.00
CA LYS A 210 -9.11 11.43 0.16
C LYS A 210 -8.64 10.03 -0.25
N ILE A 211 -9.09 9.51 -1.39
CA ILE A 211 -8.72 8.17 -1.89
C ILE A 211 -7.21 8.01 -2.15
N PHE A 212 -6.47 9.12 -2.27
CA PHE A 212 -5.01 9.16 -2.45
C PHE A 212 -4.24 9.25 -1.12
N THR A 213 -4.92 9.06 0.02
CA THR A 213 -4.35 9.32 1.34
C THR A 213 -4.43 8.10 2.25
N SER A 214 -3.55 8.05 3.26
CA SER A 214 -3.64 7.06 4.34
C SER A 214 -4.98 7.13 5.08
N TYR A 215 -5.56 8.34 5.22
CA TYR A 215 -6.88 8.54 5.82
C TYR A 215 -8.00 7.85 5.03
N GLY A 216 -8.02 8.01 3.69
CA GLY A 216 -9.00 7.35 2.82
C GLY A 216 -8.97 5.84 2.98
N CYS A 217 -7.79 5.24 3.00
CA CYS A 217 -7.63 3.79 3.16
C CYS A 217 -8.00 3.31 4.57
N ILE A 218 -7.47 3.94 5.62
CA ILE A 218 -7.60 3.45 7.00
C ILE A 218 -8.95 3.80 7.61
N VAL A 219 -9.47 5.00 7.35
CA VAL A 219 -10.69 5.52 8.01
C VAL A 219 -11.92 5.40 7.11
N ASP A 220 -11.84 5.94 5.89
CA ASP A 220 -12.95 5.92 4.93
C ASP A 220 -13.10 4.56 4.22
N LYS A 221 -12.07 3.69 4.31
CA LYS A 221 -12.03 2.33 3.73
C LYS A 221 -12.20 2.29 2.21
N ILE A 222 -11.83 3.38 1.55
CA ILE A 222 -11.84 3.52 0.10
C ILE A 222 -10.55 4.21 -0.33
N ALA A 223 -9.78 3.59 -1.22
CA ALA A 223 -8.54 4.15 -1.72
C ALA A 223 -8.19 3.63 -3.12
N VAL A 224 -7.22 4.30 -3.73
CA VAL A 224 -6.44 3.82 -4.88
C VAL A 224 -5.03 3.42 -4.42
N CYS A 225 -4.17 2.94 -5.32
CA CYS A 225 -2.83 2.44 -5.01
C CYS A 225 -2.01 3.36 -4.08
N GLU A 226 -2.07 4.67 -4.29
CA GLU A 226 -1.36 5.64 -3.44
C GLU A 226 -1.88 5.64 -2.00
N GLY A 227 -3.20 5.57 -1.80
CA GLY A 227 -3.80 5.49 -0.47
C GLY A 227 -3.45 4.17 0.25
N TYR A 228 -3.45 3.05 -0.47
CA TYR A 228 -3.01 1.74 0.03
C TYR A 228 -1.55 1.80 0.49
N SER A 229 -0.65 2.31 -0.37
CA SER A 229 0.79 2.38 -0.09
C SER A 229 1.10 3.30 1.10
N LYS A 230 0.45 4.46 1.19
CA LYS A 230 0.61 5.38 2.34
C LYS A 230 0.02 4.81 3.63
N ALA A 231 -1.08 4.05 3.55
CA ALA A 231 -1.65 3.37 4.70
C ALA A 231 -0.73 2.26 5.21
N MET A 232 -0.16 1.46 4.32
CA MET A 232 0.80 0.43 4.71
C MET A 232 2.05 1.03 5.32
N GLN A 233 2.59 2.10 4.73
CA GLN A 233 3.75 2.82 5.24
C GLN A 233 3.53 3.34 6.67
N ILE A 234 2.43 4.07 6.92
CA ILE A 234 2.17 4.64 8.25
C ILE A 234 1.97 3.56 9.31
N LEU A 235 1.30 2.46 8.97
CA LEU A 235 1.08 1.34 9.89
C LEU A 235 2.39 0.63 10.23
N LEU A 236 3.21 0.32 9.24
CA LEU A 236 4.51 -0.34 9.44
C LEU A 236 5.47 0.54 10.26
N CYS A 237 5.57 1.83 9.92
CA CYS A 237 6.43 2.77 10.65
C CYS A 237 6.00 2.94 12.11
N ASN A 238 4.69 2.89 12.41
CA ASN A 238 4.20 2.88 13.79
C ASN A 238 4.48 1.55 14.52
N CYS A 239 4.79 0.48 13.79
CA CYS A 239 5.26 -0.80 14.37
C CYS A 239 6.78 -0.91 14.46
N GLY A 240 7.54 0.14 14.11
CA GLY A 240 9.00 0.14 14.12
C GLY A 240 9.63 -0.55 12.90
N ILE A 241 8.89 -0.70 11.80
CA ILE A 241 9.34 -1.35 10.56
C ILE A 241 9.55 -0.29 9.48
N GLU A 242 10.76 -0.25 8.91
CA GLU A 242 11.09 0.69 7.84
C GLU A 242 10.31 0.36 6.56
N CYS A 243 9.58 1.35 6.04
CA CYS A 243 8.78 1.20 4.83
C CYS A 243 8.86 2.47 3.98
N LYS A 244 9.23 2.34 2.71
CA LYS A 244 9.28 3.42 1.73
C LYS A 244 8.18 3.24 0.69
N THR A 245 7.71 4.33 0.09
CA THR A 245 6.83 4.25 -1.09
C THR A 245 7.66 4.27 -2.37
N VAL A 246 7.18 3.56 -3.36
CA VAL A 246 7.75 3.52 -4.73
C VAL A 246 6.71 4.00 -5.70
N THR A 247 7.10 4.91 -6.57
CA THR A 247 6.28 5.40 -7.68
C THR A 247 6.81 4.83 -9.00
N GLY A 248 5.93 4.26 -9.80
CA GLY A 248 6.30 3.63 -11.06
C GLY A 248 5.10 3.34 -11.95
N ILE A 249 5.26 2.34 -12.79
CA ILE A 249 4.25 1.83 -13.72
C ILE A 249 3.92 0.40 -13.33
N GLY A 250 2.65 0.07 -13.25
CA GLY A 250 2.14 -1.30 -13.11
C GLY A 250 1.23 -1.62 -14.29
N ASN A 251 1.55 -2.64 -15.09
CA ASN A 251 0.81 -3.01 -16.32
C ASN A 251 0.54 -1.83 -17.26
N GLY A 252 1.50 -0.91 -17.40
CA GLY A 252 1.38 0.23 -18.31
C GLY A 252 0.68 1.46 -17.72
N GLU A 253 0.20 1.40 -16.48
CA GLU A 253 -0.48 2.51 -15.81
C GLU A 253 0.35 3.04 -14.62
N PRO A 254 0.26 4.35 -14.30
CA PRO A 254 0.89 4.90 -13.11
C PRO A 254 0.48 4.15 -11.85
N HIS A 255 1.46 3.74 -11.04
CA HIS A 255 1.23 2.91 -9.88
C HIS A 255 2.12 3.30 -8.70
N MET A 256 1.67 3.00 -7.48
CA MET A 256 2.44 3.17 -6.26
C MET A 256 2.34 1.90 -5.41
N TRP A 257 3.50 1.47 -4.89
CA TRP A 257 3.62 0.34 -3.95
C TRP A 257 4.67 0.63 -2.88
N ASN A 258 5.08 -0.35 -2.12
CA ASN A 258 6.05 -0.19 -1.04
C ASN A 258 7.31 -1.01 -1.24
N ILE A 259 8.37 -0.56 -0.58
CA ILE A 259 9.55 -1.35 -0.23
C ILE A 259 9.64 -1.38 1.29
N VAL A 260 9.74 -2.57 1.87
CA VAL A 260 9.76 -2.80 3.32
C VAL A 260 11.04 -3.52 3.75
N LYS A 261 11.55 -3.21 4.94
CA LYS A 261 12.74 -3.85 5.51
C LYS A 261 12.36 -4.84 6.58
N ILE A 262 12.56 -6.12 6.30
CA ILE A 262 12.26 -7.22 7.23
C ILE A 262 13.52 -8.06 7.46
N GLY A 263 13.88 -8.25 8.74
CA GLY A 263 15.04 -9.05 9.11
C GLY A 263 16.38 -8.52 8.58
N GLY A 264 16.46 -7.22 8.32
CA GLY A 264 17.64 -6.53 7.77
C GLY A 264 17.67 -6.40 6.24
N ASP A 265 16.83 -7.13 5.51
CA ASP A 265 16.75 -7.14 4.05
C ASP A 265 15.54 -6.35 3.54
N TRP A 266 15.65 -5.83 2.31
CA TRP A 266 14.57 -5.09 1.65
C TRP A 266 13.77 -5.97 0.68
N TYR A 267 12.45 -5.73 0.63
CA TYR A 267 11.49 -6.46 -0.20
C TYR A 267 10.48 -5.51 -0.82
N HIS A 268 9.99 -5.82 -2.01
CA HIS A 268 8.81 -5.16 -2.56
C HIS A 268 7.53 -5.73 -1.95
N LEU A 269 6.57 -4.84 -1.69
CA LEU A 269 5.25 -5.15 -1.15
C LEU A 269 4.19 -4.35 -1.91
N ASP A 270 3.31 -5.02 -2.65
CA ASP A 270 2.18 -4.36 -3.32
C ASP A 270 0.84 -4.85 -2.79
N VAL A 271 0.38 -4.20 -1.74
CA VAL A 271 -0.90 -4.51 -1.08
C VAL A 271 -2.10 -4.24 -2.00
N THR A 272 -1.96 -3.31 -2.96
CA THR A 272 -3.03 -2.98 -3.91
C THR A 272 -3.33 -4.14 -4.86
N TRP A 273 -2.29 -4.72 -5.44
CA TRP A 273 -2.45 -5.83 -6.36
C TRP A 273 -2.76 -7.14 -5.63
N ASP A 274 -2.26 -7.32 -4.42
CA ASP A 274 -2.66 -8.43 -3.55
C ASP A 274 -4.12 -8.34 -3.10
N ALA A 275 -4.71 -7.13 -3.06
CA ALA A 275 -6.13 -6.90 -2.77
C ALA A 275 -7.05 -7.09 -3.98
N ALA A 276 -6.51 -7.19 -5.20
CA ALA A 276 -7.30 -7.24 -6.43
C ALA A 276 -8.05 -8.57 -6.61
N ASP A 277 -7.48 -9.67 -6.13
CA ASP A 277 -8.06 -11.00 -6.22
C ASP A 277 -7.75 -11.83 -4.95
N GLU A 278 -8.78 -12.43 -4.36
CA GLU A 278 -8.65 -13.32 -3.20
C GLU A 278 -7.66 -14.48 -3.45
N ASN A 279 -7.58 -14.95 -4.70
CA ASN A 279 -6.70 -16.04 -5.08
C ASN A 279 -5.23 -15.64 -5.23
N SER A 280 -4.94 -14.34 -5.34
CA SER A 280 -3.58 -13.82 -5.52
C SER A 280 -3.09 -13.01 -4.33
N ARG A 281 -3.74 -13.13 -3.18
CA ARG A 281 -3.58 -12.31 -1.97
C ARG A 281 -2.13 -12.08 -1.50
N TYR A 282 -1.18 -12.91 -1.88
CA TYR A 282 0.22 -12.81 -1.47
C TYR A 282 1.19 -12.80 -2.65
N MET A 283 0.68 -12.48 -3.84
CA MET A 283 1.47 -12.52 -5.07
C MET A 283 2.63 -11.54 -5.05
N TYR A 284 2.45 -10.41 -4.37
CA TYR A 284 3.45 -9.34 -4.26
C TYR A 284 3.89 -9.09 -2.80
N PHE A 285 3.68 -10.05 -1.91
CA PHE A 285 4.12 -9.97 -0.53
C PHE A 285 5.59 -10.36 -0.40
N ASN A 286 6.45 -9.39 -0.08
CA ASN A 286 7.89 -9.54 0.11
C ASN A 286 8.60 -10.20 -1.08
N VAL A 287 8.38 -9.66 -2.26
CA VAL A 287 9.03 -10.14 -3.49
C VAL A 287 10.34 -9.41 -3.77
N ASP A 288 11.23 -10.08 -4.51
CA ASP A 288 12.49 -9.50 -4.96
C ASP A 288 12.33 -8.67 -6.26
N ASP A 289 13.40 -7.94 -6.62
CA ASP A 289 13.50 -7.17 -7.86
C ASP A 289 13.19 -7.99 -9.12
N LYS A 290 13.54 -9.28 -9.14
CA LYS A 290 13.31 -10.15 -10.29
C LYS A 290 11.83 -10.43 -10.50
N ILE A 291 11.08 -10.60 -9.41
CA ILE A 291 9.65 -10.88 -9.47
C ILE A 291 8.87 -9.62 -9.78
N ILE A 292 9.14 -8.51 -9.07
CA ILE A 292 8.38 -7.27 -9.25
C ILE A 292 8.53 -6.71 -10.67
N LYS A 293 9.73 -6.77 -11.25
CA LYS A 293 10.03 -6.27 -12.60
C LYS A 293 9.34 -7.02 -13.74
N LYS A 294 8.63 -8.11 -13.48
CA LYS A 294 7.87 -8.80 -14.53
C LYS A 294 6.67 -7.98 -15.03
N ASN A 295 6.15 -7.09 -14.23
CA ASN A 295 4.99 -6.25 -14.55
C ASN A 295 4.96 -4.87 -13.87
N HIS A 296 6.00 -4.54 -13.09
CA HIS A 296 6.22 -3.21 -12.53
C HIS A 296 7.50 -2.62 -13.11
N PHE A 297 7.46 -1.34 -13.42
CA PHE A 297 8.59 -0.59 -13.94
C PHE A 297 8.86 0.62 -13.05
N ILE A 298 10.09 0.74 -12.55
CA ILE A 298 10.57 1.91 -11.80
C ILE A 298 11.35 2.77 -12.79
N GLY A 299 10.80 3.91 -13.17
CA GLY A 299 11.40 4.85 -14.10
C GLY A 299 11.35 6.28 -13.59
N GLU A 300 12.02 7.18 -14.30
CA GLU A 300 12.01 8.61 -13.94
C GLU A 300 10.86 9.36 -14.60
N GLN A 301 10.32 8.86 -15.69
CA GLN A 301 9.28 9.53 -16.48
C GLN A 301 8.30 8.52 -17.07
N PHE A 302 7.06 8.94 -17.21
CA PHE A 302 6.00 8.21 -17.89
C PHE A 302 5.24 9.13 -18.84
N GLN A 303 5.08 8.69 -20.08
CA GLN A 303 4.28 9.40 -21.09
C GLN A 303 2.88 8.82 -21.16
N MET A 304 1.90 9.57 -20.67
CA MET A 304 0.49 9.20 -20.84
C MET A 304 0.05 9.44 -22.29
N SER A 305 -0.77 8.54 -22.83
CA SER A 305 -1.39 8.74 -24.14
C SER A 305 -2.18 10.04 -24.16
N GLY A 306 -1.89 10.90 -25.13
CA GLY A 306 -2.53 12.23 -25.26
C GLY A 306 -1.97 13.34 -24.37
N ALA A 307 -0.98 13.09 -23.52
CA ALA A 307 -0.32 14.14 -22.75
C ALA A 307 0.78 14.82 -23.57
N PHE A 308 0.88 16.16 -23.47
CA PHE A 308 1.90 16.94 -24.19
C PHE A 308 3.31 16.74 -23.63
N HIS A 309 3.43 16.40 -22.34
CA HIS A 309 4.70 16.22 -21.64
C HIS A 309 4.68 14.96 -20.80
N PRO A 310 5.82 14.26 -20.66
CA PRO A 310 5.94 13.13 -19.76
C PRO A 310 5.74 13.56 -18.31
N HIS A 311 5.05 12.71 -17.53
CA HIS A 311 4.93 12.88 -16.09
C HIS A 311 6.20 12.38 -15.41
N LYS A 312 6.82 13.25 -14.61
CA LYS A 312 8.01 12.90 -13.86
C LYS A 312 7.63 12.12 -12.60
N MET A 313 8.31 11.02 -12.37
CA MET A 313 8.19 10.19 -11.17
C MET A 313 9.37 10.49 -10.26
N TYR A 314 9.10 10.62 -8.96
CA TYR A 314 10.14 10.88 -7.97
C TYR A 314 10.25 9.69 -7.03
N ASN A 315 11.41 9.06 -7.06
CA ASN A 315 11.80 8.03 -6.09
C ASN A 315 13.05 8.51 -5.35
N PHE A 316 13.13 8.21 -4.07
CA PHE A 316 14.19 8.72 -3.20
C PHE A 316 14.91 7.54 -2.57
N ASP A 317 16.17 7.33 -2.94
CA ASP A 317 17.06 6.32 -2.36
C ASP A 317 16.38 4.95 -2.17
N LEU A 318 16.02 4.32 -3.28
CA LEU A 318 15.41 3.00 -3.27
C LEU A 318 16.50 1.92 -3.11
N PRO A 319 16.42 1.09 -2.06
CA PRO A 319 17.35 -0.03 -1.88
C PRO A 319 17.07 -1.13 -2.91
N LYS A 320 18.08 -1.97 -3.17
CA LYS A 320 17.90 -3.20 -3.95
C LYS A 320 17.19 -4.25 -3.12
N CYS A 321 16.22 -4.94 -3.71
CA CYS A 321 15.46 -6.01 -3.10
C CYS A 321 15.86 -7.35 -3.72
N THR A 322 16.86 -8.02 -3.12
CA THR A 322 17.41 -9.27 -3.67
C THR A 322 17.10 -10.50 -2.82
N ALA A 323 16.62 -10.29 -1.59
CA ALA A 323 16.34 -11.35 -0.65
C ALA A 323 15.00 -12.04 -0.93
N LYS A 324 14.91 -13.32 -0.56
CA LYS A 324 13.72 -14.17 -0.74
C LYS A 324 13.18 -14.73 0.58
N LYS A 325 13.97 -14.66 1.66
CA LYS A 325 13.71 -15.33 2.94
C LYS A 325 12.32 -15.04 3.50
N TYR A 326 11.83 -13.81 3.37
CA TYR A 326 10.55 -13.37 3.90
C TYR A 326 9.44 -13.27 2.83
N ASN A 327 9.67 -13.75 1.61
CA ASN A 327 8.60 -13.89 0.63
C ASN A 327 7.55 -14.89 1.14
N TYR A 328 6.26 -14.56 0.96
CA TYR A 328 5.18 -15.38 1.50
C TYR A 328 5.21 -16.83 1.02
N TYR A 329 5.38 -17.05 -0.28
CA TYR A 329 5.39 -18.39 -0.84
C TYR A 329 6.68 -19.15 -0.54
N GLU A 330 7.81 -18.45 -0.35
CA GLU A 330 9.04 -19.08 0.14
C GLU A 330 8.87 -19.67 1.53
N ARG A 331 8.10 -19.03 2.39
CA ARG A 331 7.87 -19.48 3.78
C ARG A 331 6.73 -20.47 3.94
N ASN A 332 5.71 -20.41 3.07
CA ASN A 332 4.43 -21.08 3.32
C ASN A 332 4.09 -22.19 2.33
N SER A 333 4.93 -22.44 1.30
CA SER A 333 4.69 -23.48 0.30
C SER A 333 5.44 -24.77 0.58
N ALA A 334 4.94 -25.89 0.05
CA ALA A 334 5.78 -27.04 -0.24
C ALA A 334 6.76 -26.67 -1.36
N LYS A 335 8.03 -26.98 -1.16
CA LYS A 335 9.08 -26.78 -2.17
C LYS A 335 9.16 -28.01 -3.06
N ILE A 336 8.90 -27.83 -4.34
CA ILE A 336 8.89 -28.89 -5.35
C ILE A 336 10.15 -28.75 -6.19
N SER A 337 11.13 -29.60 -5.92
CA SER A 337 12.42 -29.65 -6.64
C SER A 337 12.49 -30.76 -7.68
N SER A 338 11.52 -31.68 -7.69
CA SER A 338 11.40 -32.84 -8.59
C SER A 338 9.93 -33.20 -8.76
N TYR A 339 9.59 -33.83 -9.88
CA TYR A 339 8.24 -34.42 -10.09
C TYR A 339 8.00 -35.67 -9.24
N ASN A 340 9.04 -36.27 -8.66
CA ASN A 340 8.93 -37.35 -7.65
C ASN A 340 8.82 -36.73 -6.26
N CYS A 341 7.66 -36.16 -5.93
CA CYS A 341 7.44 -35.37 -4.71
C CYS A 341 6.24 -35.86 -3.88
N ASP A 342 5.77 -37.09 -4.09
CA ASP A 342 4.54 -37.62 -3.50
C ASP A 342 4.55 -37.53 -1.96
N GLU A 343 5.62 -38.03 -1.32
CA GLU A 343 5.73 -38.01 0.14
C GLU A 343 5.77 -36.59 0.70
N SER A 344 6.59 -35.73 0.09
CA SER A 344 6.74 -34.32 0.54
C SER A 344 5.43 -33.53 0.40
N MET A 345 4.64 -33.81 -0.63
CA MET A 345 3.31 -33.21 -0.80
C MET A 345 2.34 -33.69 0.28
N ILE A 346 2.31 -35.01 0.56
CA ILE A 346 1.44 -35.59 1.59
C ILE A 346 1.78 -34.99 2.97
N ASP A 347 3.06 -34.92 3.32
CA ASP A 347 3.51 -34.35 4.61
C ASP A 347 3.19 -32.86 4.74
N TYR A 348 3.36 -32.10 3.66
CA TYR A 348 2.97 -30.68 3.64
C TYR A 348 1.45 -30.52 3.82
N ILE A 349 0.64 -31.35 3.14
CA ILE A 349 -0.82 -31.36 3.29
C ILE A 349 -1.21 -31.65 4.74
N LYS A 350 -0.61 -32.69 5.37
CA LYS A 350 -0.82 -33.01 6.80
C LYS A 350 -0.51 -31.85 7.72
N LYS A 351 0.66 -31.21 7.52
CA LYS A 351 1.08 -30.05 8.31
C LYS A 351 0.11 -28.87 8.15
N SER A 352 -0.26 -28.57 6.91
CA SER A 352 -1.18 -27.47 6.58
C SER A 352 -2.57 -27.70 7.16
N ALA A 353 -3.05 -28.94 7.11
CA ALA A 353 -4.34 -29.33 7.66
C ALA A 353 -4.40 -29.21 9.19
N LYS A 354 -3.34 -29.62 9.89
CA LYS A 354 -3.24 -29.43 11.36
C LYS A 354 -3.31 -27.94 11.76
N LEU A 355 -2.79 -27.05 10.91
CA LEU A 355 -2.84 -25.59 11.09
C LEU A 355 -4.12 -24.95 10.55
N LYS A 356 -5.05 -25.74 10.01
CA LYS A 356 -6.30 -25.29 9.37
C LYS A 356 -6.10 -24.19 8.33
N ARG A 357 -5.05 -24.32 7.51
CA ARG A 357 -4.78 -23.35 6.44
C ARG A 357 -5.87 -23.43 5.36
N GLY A 358 -6.45 -22.29 4.97
CA GLY A 358 -7.47 -22.23 3.91
C GLY A 358 -6.94 -22.53 2.51
N TYR A 359 -5.62 -22.47 2.33
CA TYR A 359 -4.93 -22.74 1.06
C TYR A 359 -3.71 -23.62 1.25
N LEU A 360 -3.47 -24.49 0.28
CA LEU A 360 -2.22 -25.21 0.09
C LEU A 360 -1.43 -24.54 -1.04
N TYR A 361 -0.13 -24.37 -0.84
CA TYR A 361 0.76 -23.74 -1.82
C TYR A 361 1.88 -24.70 -2.21
N PHE A 362 2.10 -24.89 -3.52
CA PHE A 362 3.16 -25.72 -4.08
C PHE A 362 4.04 -24.83 -4.95
N LYS A 363 5.23 -24.53 -4.46
CA LYS A 363 6.21 -23.67 -5.16
C LYS A 363 7.23 -24.55 -5.87
N LEU A 364 7.28 -24.44 -7.17
CA LEU A 364 8.20 -25.18 -8.01
C LEU A 364 9.55 -24.48 -8.10
N ASP A 365 10.61 -25.26 -8.16
CA ASP A 365 11.93 -24.79 -8.60
C ASP A 365 11.82 -24.19 -10.01
N ASP A 366 12.58 -23.12 -10.29
CA ASP A 366 12.56 -22.41 -11.58
C ASP A 366 12.91 -23.32 -12.79
N LYS A 367 13.53 -24.47 -12.54
CA LYS A 367 13.87 -25.47 -13.58
C LYS A 367 12.70 -26.38 -13.96
N LEU A 368 11.64 -26.39 -13.18
CA LEU A 368 10.48 -27.26 -13.40
C LEU A 368 9.38 -26.52 -14.17
N SER A 369 8.72 -27.25 -15.08
CA SER A 369 7.56 -26.74 -15.78
C SER A 369 6.31 -26.85 -14.91
N MET A 370 5.62 -25.76 -14.70
CA MET A 370 4.31 -25.74 -14.01
C MET A 370 3.27 -26.56 -14.75
N GLU A 371 3.29 -26.55 -16.07
CA GLU A 371 2.35 -27.32 -16.88
C GLU A 371 2.57 -28.83 -16.71
N MET A 372 3.83 -29.29 -16.76
CA MET A 372 4.18 -30.68 -16.50
C MET A 372 3.80 -31.12 -15.10
N PHE A 373 4.12 -30.31 -14.08
CA PHE A 373 3.73 -30.58 -12.69
C PHE A 373 2.21 -30.69 -12.56
N LYS A 374 1.48 -29.70 -13.08
CA LYS A 374 0.02 -29.69 -13.04
C LYS A 374 -0.59 -30.94 -13.67
N ASN A 375 -0.18 -31.27 -14.88
CA ASN A 375 -0.83 -32.31 -15.67
C ASN A 375 -0.41 -33.74 -15.29
N HIS A 376 0.83 -33.94 -14.83
CA HIS A 376 1.36 -35.31 -14.57
C HIS A 376 1.52 -35.64 -13.08
N VAL A 377 1.54 -34.61 -12.19
CA VAL A 377 1.69 -34.85 -10.75
C VAL A 377 0.44 -34.40 -10.00
N PHE A 378 0.08 -33.13 -10.14
CA PHE A 378 -0.97 -32.52 -9.31
C PHE A 378 -2.36 -33.06 -9.65
N LEU A 379 -2.85 -32.84 -10.86
CA LEU A 379 -4.22 -33.24 -11.24
C LEU A 379 -4.48 -34.75 -11.09
N PRO A 380 -3.57 -35.65 -11.49
CA PRO A 380 -3.82 -37.10 -11.34
C PRO A 380 -3.80 -37.57 -9.90
N LYS A 381 -3.06 -36.94 -9.00
CA LYS A 381 -2.73 -37.49 -7.68
C LYS A 381 -3.25 -36.71 -6.49
N ILE A 382 -3.69 -35.46 -6.64
CA ILE A 382 -4.01 -34.57 -5.49
C ILE A 382 -5.07 -35.18 -4.55
N PHE A 383 -6.09 -35.79 -5.09
CA PHE A 383 -7.12 -36.44 -4.27
C PHE A 383 -6.56 -37.64 -3.49
N SER A 384 -5.67 -38.43 -4.07
CA SER A 384 -4.96 -39.50 -3.37
C SER A 384 -4.05 -38.95 -2.26
N PHE A 385 -3.33 -37.86 -2.52
CA PHE A 385 -2.49 -37.21 -1.52
C PHE A 385 -3.30 -36.71 -0.33
N ILE A 386 -4.45 -36.06 -0.58
CA ILE A 386 -5.36 -35.61 0.48
C ILE A 386 -5.94 -36.81 1.25
N SER A 387 -6.35 -37.90 0.56
CA SER A 387 -6.84 -39.09 1.23
C SER A 387 -5.81 -39.67 2.18
N LYS A 388 -4.57 -39.92 1.70
CA LYS A 388 -3.46 -40.42 2.53
C LYS A 388 -3.11 -39.50 3.68
N ALA A 389 -3.16 -38.15 3.46
CA ALA A 389 -2.95 -37.19 4.54
C ALA A 389 -4.05 -37.30 5.60
N ASN A 390 -5.32 -37.45 5.20
CA ASN A 390 -6.48 -37.53 6.08
C ASN A 390 -6.49 -38.79 6.96
N GLU A 391 -5.88 -39.91 6.55
CA GLU A 391 -5.79 -41.14 7.34
C GLU A 391 -5.17 -40.92 8.72
N SER A 392 -4.19 -40.01 8.82
CA SER A 392 -3.48 -39.68 10.06
C SER A 392 -4.01 -38.45 10.79
N LEU A 393 -5.08 -37.81 10.27
CA LEU A 393 -5.61 -36.57 10.84
C LEU A 393 -6.86 -36.83 11.70
N LYS A 394 -7.00 -36.06 12.79
CA LYS A 394 -8.20 -36.07 13.63
C LYS A 394 -9.39 -35.45 12.91
N ASN A 395 -10.61 -35.81 13.33
CA ASN A 395 -11.82 -35.17 12.83
C ASN A 395 -11.77 -33.66 13.07
N GLY A 396 -12.31 -32.89 12.11
CA GLY A 396 -12.23 -31.45 12.09
C GLY A 396 -10.91 -30.86 11.57
N CYS A 397 -9.89 -31.70 11.31
CA CYS A 397 -8.67 -31.34 10.59
C CYS A 397 -8.57 -32.02 9.22
N LYS A 398 -9.52 -32.87 8.85
CA LYS A 398 -9.53 -33.55 7.56
C LYS A 398 -9.95 -32.58 6.46
N ILE A 399 -9.28 -32.64 5.31
CA ILE A 399 -9.61 -31.83 4.14
C ILE A 399 -10.71 -32.52 3.34
N GLY A 400 -11.79 -31.78 3.04
CA GLY A 400 -12.85 -32.27 2.16
C GLY A 400 -12.35 -32.32 0.72
N ALA A 401 -12.55 -33.49 0.08
CA ALA A 401 -12.02 -33.78 -1.25
C ALA A 401 -13.09 -33.97 -2.34
N LYS A 402 -14.31 -33.40 -2.16
CA LYS A 402 -15.36 -33.50 -3.19
C LYS A 402 -15.08 -32.65 -4.42
N SER A 403 -14.52 -31.48 -4.23
CA SER A 403 -14.09 -30.57 -5.29
C SER A 403 -12.98 -29.66 -4.78
N LEU A 404 -11.99 -29.39 -5.61
CA LEU A 404 -10.87 -28.51 -5.29
C LEU A 404 -10.79 -27.40 -6.33
N TYR A 405 -10.64 -26.18 -5.86
CA TYR A 405 -10.35 -25.04 -6.72
C TYR A 405 -8.87 -24.74 -6.64
N TYR A 406 -8.20 -24.66 -7.79
CA TYR A 406 -6.79 -24.32 -7.86
C TYR A 406 -6.54 -23.18 -8.84
N SER A 407 -5.43 -22.51 -8.65
CA SER A 407 -4.94 -21.49 -9.56
C SER A 407 -3.42 -21.47 -9.57
N VAL A 408 -2.82 -20.73 -10.51
CA VAL A 408 -1.38 -20.65 -10.69
C VAL A 408 -0.91 -19.19 -10.67
N CYS A 409 0.04 -18.90 -9.81
CA CYS A 409 0.81 -17.66 -9.83
C CYS A 409 2.07 -17.87 -10.69
N GLY A 410 1.97 -17.57 -11.99
CA GLY A 410 3.08 -17.76 -12.94
C GLY A 410 4.31 -16.91 -12.62
N ASN A 411 4.12 -15.72 -12.05
CA ASN A 411 5.21 -14.84 -11.68
C ASN A 411 6.16 -15.43 -10.63
N GLN A 412 5.66 -16.33 -9.78
CA GLN A 412 6.43 -16.97 -8.72
C GLN A 412 6.50 -18.50 -8.84
N ASN A 413 6.03 -19.08 -9.94
CA ASN A 413 5.98 -20.52 -10.17
C ASN A 413 5.30 -21.30 -9.03
N VAL A 414 4.12 -20.82 -8.58
CA VAL A 414 3.33 -21.37 -7.48
C VAL A 414 1.98 -21.86 -7.97
N LEU A 415 1.63 -23.10 -7.64
CA LEU A 415 0.26 -23.60 -7.73
C LEU A 415 -0.36 -23.56 -6.33
N PHE A 416 -1.56 -23.03 -6.20
CA PHE A 416 -2.28 -23.00 -4.93
C PHE A 416 -3.69 -23.60 -5.05
N VAL A 417 -4.16 -24.15 -3.94
CA VAL A 417 -5.42 -24.88 -3.85
C VAL A 417 -6.22 -24.37 -2.67
N LYS A 418 -7.44 -23.95 -2.89
CA LYS A 418 -8.38 -23.63 -1.81
C LYS A 418 -8.92 -24.92 -1.22
N VAL A 419 -8.85 -25.05 0.11
CA VAL A 419 -9.30 -26.26 0.83
C VAL A 419 -10.32 -25.91 1.90
N ASN A 420 -11.25 -26.84 2.12
CA ASN A 420 -12.23 -26.78 3.20
C ASN A 420 -12.04 -27.98 4.14
N TYR A 421 -12.35 -27.83 5.40
CA TYR A 421 -12.20 -28.85 6.43
C TYR A 421 -13.55 -29.50 6.75
N ILE A 422 -13.50 -30.80 7.09
CA ILE A 422 -14.65 -31.63 7.48
C ILE A 422 -14.42 -32.29 8.84
#